data_e8e36477184cd7e7d43dbf6c4c591b1f
#
_entry.id   e8e36477184cd7e7d43dbf6c4c591b1f
#
_cell.length_a   1.000
_cell.length_b   1.000
_cell.length_c   1.000
_cell.angle_alpha   90.00
_cell.angle_beta   90.00
_cell.angle_gamma   90.00
#
_symmetry.space_group_name_H-M   'P 1'
#
loop_
_entity.id
_entity.type
_entity.pdbx_description
1 polymer ?
#
loop_
_entity_poly.entity_id
_entity_poly.type
_entity_poly.pdbx_seq_one_letter_code
_entity_poly.pdbx_strand_id
1 'polypeptide(L)'
;LSEAMSLVAASHISLCPICFERKTRMEELGGILLDNSEPEAMSVGALQSTLAKLDQEEQDQFDGSALSTASVLSLKTDNFVEKDTSMIPMPLQNFIPDNFDDIKWKLLVPGIKYCAIPDLKTDGGTLCMLNISPGIKIPQHGHEGTELTQVLKGSFSDDVGCFGVGDVVDLDDDIEHQPIV
;
A
#
# COMPACT_ATOMS: atom_id res chain seq x y z
N LEU A 1 0.11 11.71 5.68
CA LEU A 1 -0.69 10.48 5.51
C LEU A 1 -0.45 9.57 6.70
N SER A 2 -1.51 8.90 7.21
CA SER A 2 -1.36 7.82 8.17
C SER A 2 -0.63 6.61 7.56
N GLU A 3 -0.15 5.68 8.37
CA GLU A 3 0.47 4.45 7.86
C GLU A 3 -0.50 3.64 7.00
N ALA A 4 -1.78 3.59 7.39
CA ALA A 4 -2.83 2.92 6.64
C ALA A 4 -3.04 3.53 5.24
N MET A 5 -3.18 4.85 5.14
CA MET A 5 -3.30 5.54 3.86
C MET A 5 -2.04 5.38 3.00
N SER A 6 -0.86 5.42 3.62
CA SER A 6 0.41 5.19 2.93
C SER A 6 0.51 3.78 2.34
N LEU A 7 -0.01 2.77 3.05
CA LEU A 7 -0.06 1.40 2.58
C LEU A 7 -0.99 1.24 1.37
N VAL A 8 -2.19 1.85 1.40
CA VAL A 8 -3.12 1.84 0.25
C VAL A 8 -2.49 2.55 -0.96
N ALA A 9 -1.89 3.73 -0.75
CA ALA A 9 -1.22 4.46 -1.81
C ALA A 9 -0.04 3.68 -2.42
N ALA A 10 0.80 3.05 -1.59
CA ALA A 10 1.91 2.22 -2.06
C ALA A 10 1.42 1.00 -2.84
N SER A 11 0.33 0.35 -2.39
CA SER A 11 -0.30 -0.76 -3.09
C SER A 11 -0.86 -0.35 -4.45
N HIS A 12 -1.52 0.79 -4.54
CA HIS A 12 -1.97 1.36 -5.81
C HIS A 12 -0.80 1.64 -6.76
N ILE A 13 0.23 2.33 -6.28
CA ILE A 13 1.42 2.68 -7.09
C ILE A 13 2.09 1.42 -7.65
N SER A 14 2.08 0.31 -6.90
CA SER A 14 2.65 -0.95 -7.38
C SER A 14 1.84 -1.60 -8.52
N LEU A 15 0.57 -1.22 -8.70
CA LEU A 15 -0.34 -1.75 -9.71
C LEU A 15 -0.61 -0.77 -10.87
N CYS A 16 -0.48 0.53 -10.64
CA CYS A 16 -0.82 1.58 -11.60
C CYS A 16 0.44 2.14 -12.28
N PRO A 17 0.65 1.86 -13.59
CA PRO A 17 1.85 2.33 -14.30
C PRO A 17 1.96 3.86 -14.35
N ILE A 18 0.83 4.55 -14.46
CA ILE A 18 0.79 6.02 -14.51
C ILE A 18 1.27 6.61 -13.18
N CYS A 19 0.78 6.08 -12.05
CA CYS A 19 1.18 6.56 -10.74
C CYS A 19 2.61 6.16 -10.39
N PHE A 20 3.06 4.99 -10.83
CA PHE A 20 4.46 4.57 -10.72
C PHE A 20 5.40 5.53 -11.47
N GLU A 21 5.08 5.87 -12.73
CA GLU A 21 5.87 6.82 -13.50
C GLU A 21 5.90 8.22 -12.84
N ARG A 22 4.76 8.70 -12.34
CA ARG A 22 4.70 9.97 -11.60
C ARG A 22 5.58 9.95 -10.35
N LYS A 23 5.52 8.86 -9.58
CA LYS A 23 6.39 8.66 -8.41
C LYS A 23 7.86 8.73 -8.82
N THR A 24 8.28 7.99 -9.84
CA THR A 24 9.66 7.99 -10.33
C THR A 24 10.13 9.39 -10.72
N ARG A 25 9.32 10.14 -11.44
CA ARG A 25 9.65 11.54 -11.81
C ARG A 25 9.80 12.44 -10.58
N MET A 26 8.99 12.25 -9.55
CA MET A 26 9.10 13.03 -8.31
C MET A 26 10.37 12.65 -7.52
N GLU A 27 10.76 11.38 -7.54
CA GLU A 27 12.01 10.91 -6.94
C GLU A 27 13.24 11.48 -7.66
N GLU A 28 13.22 11.49 -9.00
CA GLU A 28 14.26 12.13 -9.81
C GLU A 28 14.40 13.63 -9.51
N LEU A 29 13.27 14.33 -9.44
CA LEU A 29 13.26 15.74 -9.05
C LEU A 29 13.82 15.95 -7.64
N GLY A 30 13.42 15.11 -6.70
CA GLY A 30 13.94 15.12 -5.33
C GLY A 30 15.45 14.89 -5.28
N GLY A 31 15.96 13.96 -6.09
CA GLY A 31 17.39 13.70 -6.26
C GLY A 31 18.14 14.92 -6.79
N ILE A 32 17.62 15.58 -7.83
CA ILE A 32 18.22 16.80 -8.39
C ILE A 32 18.26 17.93 -7.34
N LEU A 33 17.18 18.09 -6.56
CA LEU A 33 17.14 19.12 -5.49
C LEU A 33 18.16 18.81 -4.40
N LEU A 34 18.31 17.54 -4.02
CA LEU A 34 19.31 17.11 -3.04
C LEU A 34 20.74 17.35 -3.54
N ASP A 35 21.05 16.97 -4.79
CA ASP A 35 22.37 17.16 -5.41
C ASP A 35 22.76 18.64 -5.53
N ASN A 36 21.80 19.54 -5.66
CA ASN A 36 22.02 20.98 -5.72
C ASN A 36 21.95 21.67 -4.34
N SER A 37 21.71 20.93 -3.27
CA SER A 37 21.76 21.50 -1.91
C SER A 37 23.23 21.69 -1.45
N GLU A 38 23.47 22.74 -0.67
CA GLU A 38 24.80 22.91 -0.07
C GLU A 38 25.01 21.85 1.01
N PRO A 39 26.14 21.09 0.95
CA PRO A 39 26.40 20.08 1.94
C PRO A 39 26.75 20.70 3.28
N GLU A 40 26.18 20.18 4.37
CA GLU A 40 26.56 20.54 5.72
C GLU A 40 27.77 19.73 6.19
N ALA A 41 28.65 20.40 6.93
CA ALA A 41 29.84 19.71 7.46
C ALA A 41 29.45 18.64 8.50
N MET A 42 29.86 17.43 8.27
CA MET A 42 29.65 16.33 9.24
C MET A 42 30.57 16.50 10.47
N SER A 43 30.06 16.12 11.62
CA SER A 43 30.87 16.11 12.86
C SER A 43 32.04 15.11 12.75
N VAL A 44 33.14 15.42 13.43
CA VAL A 44 34.28 14.52 13.50
C VAL A 44 33.85 13.18 14.08
N GLY A 45 34.12 12.09 13.36
CA GLY A 45 33.74 10.73 13.78
C GLY A 45 32.30 10.32 13.44
N ALA A 46 31.51 11.14 12.75
CA ALA A 46 30.13 10.80 12.36
C ALA A 46 30.04 9.49 11.57
N LEU A 47 30.95 9.27 10.61
CA LEU A 47 31.02 8.03 9.83
C LEU A 47 31.28 6.81 10.74
N GLN A 48 32.29 6.89 11.58
CA GLN A 48 32.63 5.79 12.50
C GLN A 48 31.50 5.47 13.48
N SER A 49 30.82 6.52 13.98
CA SER A 49 29.66 6.35 14.85
C SER A 49 28.48 5.69 14.13
N THR A 50 28.25 6.02 12.86
CA THR A 50 27.18 5.42 12.06
C THR A 50 27.48 3.96 11.75
N LEU A 51 28.71 3.67 11.32
CA LEU A 51 29.15 2.29 11.06
C LEU A 51 29.06 1.41 12.31
N ALA A 52 29.51 1.93 13.47
CA ALA A 52 29.41 1.19 14.72
C ALA A 52 27.96 0.89 15.16
N LYS A 53 26.98 1.73 14.80
CA LYS A 53 25.57 1.44 15.04
C LYS A 53 25.05 0.34 14.13
N LEU A 54 25.43 0.33 12.84
CA LEU A 54 25.06 -0.75 11.93
C LEU A 54 25.60 -2.09 12.40
N ASP A 55 26.88 -2.14 12.83
CA ASP A 55 27.48 -3.36 13.37
C ASP A 55 26.78 -3.88 14.64
N GLN A 56 26.15 -3.00 15.44
CA GLN A 56 25.40 -3.38 16.62
C GLN A 56 24.01 -3.92 16.29
N GLU A 57 23.31 -3.36 15.29
CA GLU A 57 21.98 -3.82 14.90
C GLU A 57 22.01 -5.20 14.22
N GLU A 58 23.07 -5.56 13.52
CA GLU A 58 23.24 -6.91 12.93
C GLU A 58 23.35 -8.02 13.99
N GLN A 59 23.75 -7.71 15.23
CA GLN A 59 23.87 -8.70 16.31
C GLN A 59 22.55 -9.00 17.01
N ASP A 60 21.57 -8.08 16.97
CA ASP A 60 20.35 -8.20 17.75
C ASP A 60 19.14 -8.81 17.01
N GLN A 61 19.18 -8.99 15.68
CA GLN A 61 17.99 -9.39 14.91
C GLN A 61 18.20 -10.30 13.69
N PHE A 62 19.30 -11.03 13.57
CA PHE A 62 19.38 -12.03 12.49
C PHE A 62 19.03 -13.42 12.99
N ASP A 63 17.74 -13.68 13.19
CA ASP A 63 17.19 -15.03 13.07
C ASP A 63 17.12 -15.36 11.56
N GLY A 64 17.95 -16.32 11.17
CA GLY A 64 18.35 -16.56 9.78
C GLY A 64 17.26 -17.17 8.86
N SER A 65 16.11 -16.53 8.73
CA SER A 65 15.14 -16.83 7.68
C SER A 65 14.98 -15.64 6.72
N ALA A 66 15.82 -15.68 5.67
CA ALA A 66 15.58 -15.14 4.35
C ALA A 66 15.30 -13.64 4.16
N LEU A 67 16.37 -12.87 3.96
CA LEU A 67 16.36 -11.90 2.87
C LEU A 67 17.74 -12.00 2.18
N SER A 68 17.78 -12.74 1.10
CA SER A 68 18.94 -12.79 0.21
C SER A 68 19.21 -11.37 -0.29
N THR A 69 20.35 -10.79 0.07
CA THR A 69 20.86 -9.51 -0.39
C THR A 69 21.01 -9.39 -1.92
N ALA A 70 20.72 -10.46 -2.65
CA ALA A 70 20.69 -10.48 -4.12
C ALA A 70 19.41 -9.86 -4.70
N SER A 71 18.34 -9.67 -3.92
CA SER A 71 17.07 -9.13 -4.42
C SER A 71 17.01 -7.60 -4.47
N VAL A 72 17.88 -6.90 -3.75
CA VAL A 72 17.85 -5.42 -3.67
C VAL A 72 18.58 -4.76 -4.85
N LEU A 73 19.47 -5.46 -5.54
CA LEU A 73 20.30 -4.90 -6.63
C LEU A 73 19.80 -5.21 -8.04
N SER A 74 18.62 -5.82 -8.21
CA SER A 74 18.04 -6.10 -9.52
C SER A 74 16.72 -5.32 -9.75
N LEU A 75 16.71 -4.06 -9.42
CA LEU A 75 15.75 -3.12 -10.01
C LEU A 75 16.16 -2.83 -11.45
N LYS A 76 16.10 -3.84 -12.30
CA LYS A 76 16.03 -3.62 -13.73
C LYS A 76 14.67 -3.05 -14.06
N THR A 77 14.68 -1.85 -14.58
CA THR A 77 13.56 -1.02 -15.03
C THR A 77 12.77 -1.59 -16.22
N ASP A 78 12.91 -2.87 -16.51
CA ASP A 78 12.23 -3.50 -17.65
C ASP A 78 11.56 -4.78 -17.19
N ASN A 79 10.32 -4.66 -16.76
CA ASN A 79 9.28 -5.66 -16.94
C ASN A 79 8.05 -5.26 -16.13
N PHE A 80 7.18 -4.48 -16.73
CA PHE A 80 5.78 -4.49 -16.35
C PHE A 80 5.29 -5.93 -16.66
N VAL A 81 5.32 -6.78 -15.63
CA VAL A 81 4.73 -8.12 -15.71
C VAL A 81 3.26 -7.93 -16.04
N GLU A 82 2.77 -8.60 -17.09
CA GLU A 82 1.35 -8.71 -17.37
C GLU A 82 0.61 -8.98 -16.06
N LYS A 83 -0.43 -8.18 -15.78
CA LYS A 83 -1.24 -8.24 -14.58
C LYS A 83 -1.69 -9.66 -14.30
N ASP A 84 -0.96 -10.40 -13.48
CA ASP A 84 -1.53 -11.53 -12.78
C ASP A 84 -2.43 -10.95 -11.67
N THR A 85 -3.71 -10.81 -11.98
CA THR A 85 -4.74 -10.25 -11.10
C THR A 85 -5.04 -11.15 -9.88
N SER A 86 -4.30 -12.24 -9.74
CA SER A 86 -4.42 -13.16 -8.61
C SER A 86 -3.48 -12.82 -7.44
N MET A 87 -2.49 -11.95 -7.66
CA MET A 87 -1.48 -11.65 -6.65
C MET A 87 -1.84 -10.41 -5.81
N ILE A 88 -1.68 -10.57 -4.51
CA ILE A 88 -1.77 -9.45 -3.56
C ILE A 88 -0.60 -8.49 -3.81
N PRO A 89 -0.83 -7.16 -3.88
CA PRO A 89 0.25 -6.19 -4.04
C PRO A 89 1.34 -6.36 -2.99
N MET A 90 2.61 -6.30 -3.40
CA MET A 90 3.76 -6.52 -2.52
C MET A 90 3.72 -5.70 -1.22
N PRO A 91 3.31 -4.42 -1.20
CA PRO A 91 3.20 -3.68 0.06
C PRO A 91 2.22 -4.29 1.07
N LEU A 92 1.15 -4.96 0.60
CA LEU A 92 0.17 -5.62 1.45
C LEU A 92 0.63 -6.99 1.97
N GLN A 93 1.54 -7.69 1.29
CA GLN A 93 1.99 -9.04 1.65
C GLN A 93 2.65 -9.11 3.04
N ASN A 94 3.15 -7.99 3.57
CA ASN A 94 3.69 -7.93 4.93
C ASN A 94 2.60 -7.97 6.02
N PHE A 95 1.34 -7.77 5.67
CA PHE A 95 0.23 -7.62 6.61
C PHE A 95 -0.86 -8.68 6.47
N ILE A 96 -0.93 -9.33 5.30
CA ILE A 96 -1.94 -10.34 4.97
C ILE A 96 -1.26 -11.51 4.23
N PRO A 97 -1.87 -12.71 4.23
CA PRO A 97 -1.35 -13.86 3.45
C PRO A 97 -1.17 -13.51 1.97
N ASP A 98 -0.20 -14.16 1.31
CA ASP A 98 0.14 -13.93 -0.10
C ASP A 98 -0.99 -14.29 -1.08
N ASN A 99 -1.99 -15.04 -0.63
CA ASN A 99 -3.09 -15.50 -1.43
C ASN A 99 -4.44 -15.11 -0.80
N PHE A 100 -5.39 -14.62 -1.61
CA PHE A 100 -6.74 -14.26 -1.17
C PHE A 100 -7.51 -15.42 -0.54
N ASP A 101 -7.22 -16.65 -0.95
CA ASP A 101 -7.89 -17.86 -0.44
C ASP A 101 -7.47 -18.22 0.99
N ASP A 102 -6.29 -17.75 1.42
CA ASP A 102 -5.75 -17.99 2.76
C ASP A 102 -6.19 -16.93 3.79
N ILE A 103 -6.88 -15.89 3.33
CA ILE A 103 -7.35 -14.81 4.21
C ILE A 103 -8.47 -15.32 5.12
N LYS A 104 -8.32 -15.07 6.41
CA LYS A 104 -9.30 -15.44 7.44
C LYS A 104 -10.46 -14.44 7.47
N TRP A 105 -11.39 -14.59 6.54
CA TRP A 105 -12.57 -13.75 6.44
C TRP A 105 -13.55 -13.97 7.58
N LYS A 106 -14.05 -12.89 8.17
CA LYS A 106 -15.17 -12.90 9.12
C LYS A 106 -16.42 -12.44 8.39
N LEU A 107 -17.55 -13.14 8.62
CA LEU A 107 -18.84 -12.73 8.07
C LEU A 107 -19.33 -11.46 8.77
N LEU A 108 -19.63 -10.43 8.00
CA LEU A 108 -20.24 -9.19 8.50
C LEU A 108 -21.77 -9.28 8.38
N VAL A 109 -22.26 -9.49 7.16
CA VAL A 109 -23.65 -9.76 6.81
C VAL A 109 -23.71 -10.74 5.64
N PRO A 110 -24.83 -11.36 5.29
CA PRO A 110 -24.93 -12.22 4.13
C PRO A 110 -24.38 -11.54 2.86
N GLY A 111 -23.39 -12.17 2.22
CA GLY A 111 -22.74 -11.67 1.02
C GLY A 111 -21.61 -10.68 1.25
N ILE A 112 -21.33 -10.25 2.48
CA ILE A 112 -20.22 -9.35 2.82
C ILE A 112 -19.37 -9.96 3.94
N LYS A 113 -18.08 -10.11 3.66
CA LYS A 113 -17.09 -10.55 4.64
C LYS A 113 -16.01 -9.48 4.79
N TYR A 114 -15.35 -9.44 5.94
CA TYR A 114 -14.26 -8.52 6.20
C TYR A 114 -13.06 -9.21 6.84
N CYS A 115 -11.90 -8.60 6.66
CA CYS A 115 -10.67 -8.94 7.39
C CYS A 115 -10.03 -7.63 7.84
N ALA A 116 -9.90 -7.43 9.15
CA ALA A 116 -9.18 -6.28 9.68
C ALA A 116 -7.67 -6.48 9.45
N ILE A 117 -6.98 -5.42 9.08
CA ILE A 117 -5.51 -5.39 9.00
C ILE A 117 -5.01 -4.73 10.30
N PRO A 118 -4.42 -5.51 11.21
CA PRO A 118 -3.93 -5.00 12.49
C PRO A 118 -2.59 -4.28 12.34
N ASP A 119 -2.12 -3.69 13.43
CA ASP A 119 -0.75 -3.21 13.63
C ASP A 119 -0.32 -1.99 12.80
N LEU A 120 -1.28 -1.24 12.26
CA LEU A 120 -1.02 0.01 11.55
C LEU A 120 -1.57 1.21 12.32
N LYS A 121 -0.83 2.31 12.30
CA LYS A 121 -1.32 3.60 12.82
C LYS A 121 -2.29 4.20 11.82
N THR A 122 -3.54 4.33 12.24
CA THR A 122 -4.65 4.78 11.40
C THR A 122 -5.14 6.19 11.75
N ASP A 123 -4.52 6.85 12.73
CA ASP A 123 -4.92 8.19 13.23
C ASP A 123 -6.42 8.28 13.59
N GLY A 124 -6.93 7.20 14.20
CA GLY A 124 -8.33 7.07 14.59
C GLY A 124 -9.25 6.37 13.57
N GLY A 125 -8.74 6.09 12.37
CA GLY A 125 -9.46 5.31 11.35
C GLY A 125 -9.31 3.80 11.51
N THR A 126 -9.78 3.05 10.51
CA THR A 126 -9.69 1.58 10.44
C THR A 126 -9.22 1.17 9.06
N LEU A 127 -8.27 0.23 8.99
CA LEU A 127 -7.91 -0.42 7.73
C LEU A 127 -8.45 -1.85 7.73
N CYS A 128 -9.21 -2.17 6.71
CA CYS A 128 -9.74 -3.53 6.53
C CYS A 128 -9.86 -3.89 5.05
N MET A 129 -9.97 -5.18 4.79
CA MET A 129 -10.36 -5.71 3.49
C MET A 129 -11.83 -6.13 3.54
N LEU A 130 -12.55 -5.86 2.46
CA LEU A 130 -13.91 -6.32 2.24
C LEU A 130 -13.92 -7.34 1.10
N ASN A 131 -14.66 -8.43 1.29
CA ASN A 131 -14.98 -9.39 0.25
C ASN A 131 -16.50 -9.39 0.09
N ILE A 132 -16.95 -8.84 -1.03
CA ILE A 132 -18.35 -8.59 -1.32
C ILE A 132 -18.74 -9.47 -2.51
N SER A 133 -19.83 -10.22 -2.35
CA SER A 133 -20.33 -11.09 -3.42
C SER A 133 -20.92 -10.27 -4.58
N PRO A 134 -20.76 -10.73 -5.83
CA PRO A 134 -21.33 -10.08 -6.99
C PRO A 134 -22.86 -9.83 -6.86
N GLY A 135 -23.32 -8.67 -7.32
CA GLY A 135 -24.70 -8.24 -7.26
C GLY A 135 -25.15 -7.68 -5.91
N ILE A 136 -24.27 -7.63 -4.91
CA ILE A 136 -24.57 -6.97 -3.65
C ILE A 136 -24.50 -5.45 -3.83
N LYS A 137 -25.56 -4.81 -3.35
CA LYS A 137 -25.69 -3.36 -3.27
C LYS A 137 -25.52 -2.93 -1.83
N ILE A 138 -24.48 -2.14 -1.56
CA ILE A 138 -24.27 -1.55 -0.24
C ILE A 138 -25.29 -0.41 -0.06
N PRO A 139 -25.94 -0.27 1.11
CA PRO A 139 -26.81 0.88 1.36
C PRO A 139 -26.08 2.21 1.12
N GLN A 140 -26.83 3.22 0.67
CA GLN A 140 -26.28 4.57 0.55
C GLN A 140 -25.73 5.03 1.90
N HIS A 141 -24.51 5.56 1.89
CA HIS A 141 -23.84 6.04 3.09
C HIS A 141 -22.82 7.13 2.73
N GLY A 142 -22.48 7.92 3.72
CA GLY A 142 -21.37 8.88 3.69
C GLY A 142 -20.34 8.53 4.76
N HIS A 143 -19.26 9.28 4.80
CA HIS A 143 -18.13 9.05 5.69
C HIS A 143 -17.90 10.24 6.61
N GLU A 144 -17.43 9.97 7.83
CA GLU A 144 -16.86 11.01 8.70
C GLU A 144 -15.36 11.07 8.46
N GLY A 145 -14.92 11.99 7.59
CA GLY A 145 -13.52 12.10 7.13
C GLY A 145 -13.28 11.43 5.79
N THR A 146 -12.02 11.07 5.50
CA THR A 146 -11.61 10.51 4.21
C THR A 146 -11.70 8.99 4.20
N GLU A 147 -12.39 8.43 3.21
CA GLU A 147 -12.29 7.02 2.85
C GLU A 147 -11.40 6.84 1.62
N LEU A 148 -10.41 5.95 1.74
CA LEU A 148 -9.55 5.54 0.63
C LEU A 148 -9.76 4.06 0.35
N THR A 149 -10.44 3.74 -0.76
CA THR A 149 -10.77 2.37 -1.14
C THR A 149 -10.01 1.95 -2.39
N GLN A 150 -9.29 0.83 -2.31
CA GLN A 150 -8.59 0.21 -3.45
C GLN A 150 -9.27 -1.09 -3.85
N VAL A 151 -9.47 -1.28 -5.16
CA VAL A 151 -9.94 -2.54 -5.72
C VAL A 151 -8.76 -3.50 -5.93
N LEU A 152 -8.76 -4.61 -5.22
CA LEU A 152 -7.73 -5.65 -5.35
C LEU A 152 -8.17 -6.79 -6.27
N LYS A 153 -9.48 -7.08 -6.35
CA LYS A 153 -10.05 -8.13 -7.20
C LYS A 153 -11.47 -7.76 -7.61
N GLY A 154 -11.83 -8.02 -8.87
CA GLY A 154 -13.16 -7.72 -9.39
C GLY A 154 -13.35 -6.23 -9.70
N SER A 155 -14.55 -5.73 -9.48
CA SER A 155 -14.91 -4.34 -9.74
C SER A 155 -16.15 -3.94 -8.93
N PHE A 156 -16.35 -2.65 -8.75
CA PHE A 156 -17.61 -2.08 -8.29
C PHE A 156 -17.94 -0.80 -9.05
N SER A 157 -19.18 -0.37 -8.95
CA SER A 157 -19.63 0.90 -9.49
C SER A 157 -20.56 1.61 -8.50
N ASP A 158 -20.56 2.93 -8.56
CA ASP A 158 -21.45 3.80 -7.82
C ASP A 158 -21.77 5.07 -8.63
N ASP A 159 -22.34 6.09 -7.98
CA ASP A 159 -22.64 7.38 -8.61
C ASP A 159 -21.38 8.19 -8.98
N VAL A 160 -20.23 7.87 -8.38
CA VAL A 160 -18.92 8.51 -8.65
C VAL A 160 -18.26 7.91 -9.88
N GLY A 161 -18.39 6.59 -10.10
CA GLY A 161 -17.79 5.93 -11.25
C GLY A 161 -17.82 4.40 -11.23
N CYS A 162 -16.98 3.83 -12.10
CA CYS A 162 -16.75 2.39 -12.17
C CYS A 162 -15.26 2.13 -11.91
N PHE A 163 -14.98 1.23 -10.97
CA PHE A 163 -13.63 0.97 -10.46
C PHE A 163 -13.28 -0.51 -10.63
N GLY A 164 -12.13 -0.76 -11.20
CA GLY A 164 -11.58 -2.10 -11.45
C GLY A 164 -10.28 -2.34 -10.68
N VAL A 165 -9.70 -3.52 -10.87
CA VAL A 165 -8.45 -3.92 -10.18
C VAL A 165 -7.35 -2.89 -10.35
N GLY A 166 -6.80 -2.43 -9.23
CA GLY A 166 -5.74 -1.43 -9.15
C GLY A 166 -6.25 -0.01 -8.98
N ASP A 167 -7.54 0.27 -9.24
CA ASP A 167 -8.10 1.60 -9.04
C ASP A 167 -8.20 1.93 -7.57
N VAL A 168 -8.07 3.23 -7.26
CA VAL A 168 -8.31 3.81 -5.94
C VAL A 168 -9.36 4.89 -6.08
N VAL A 169 -10.33 4.87 -5.19
CA VAL A 169 -11.27 5.96 -5.00
C VAL A 169 -10.98 6.63 -3.65
N ASP A 170 -10.99 7.95 -3.67
CA ASP A 170 -10.78 8.83 -2.51
C ASP A 170 -12.06 9.64 -2.33
N LEU A 171 -12.77 9.39 -1.24
CA LEU A 171 -14.05 10.01 -0.91
C LEU A 171 -13.89 10.82 0.38
N ASP A 172 -14.37 12.04 0.36
CA ASP A 172 -14.43 12.91 1.51
C ASP A 172 -15.82 12.86 2.19
N ASP A 173 -15.99 13.63 3.24
CA ASP A 173 -17.20 13.71 4.05
C ASP A 173 -18.40 14.35 3.34
N ASP A 174 -18.20 15.00 2.20
CA ASP A 174 -19.27 15.62 1.40
C ASP A 174 -19.92 14.63 0.41
N ILE A 175 -19.33 13.43 0.22
CA ILE A 175 -19.80 12.46 -0.78
C ILE A 175 -20.60 11.33 -0.13
N GLU A 176 -21.87 11.23 -0.52
CA GLU A 176 -22.68 10.04 -0.28
C GLU A 176 -22.66 9.15 -1.51
N HIS A 177 -22.44 7.84 -1.34
CA HIS A 177 -22.41 6.90 -2.44
C HIS A 177 -23.08 5.57 -2.12
N GLN A 178 -23.35 4.78 -3.18
CA GLN A 178 -24.00 3.49 -3.08
C GLN A 178 -23.28 2.47 -3.95
N PRO A 179 -22.25 1.79 -3.47
CA PRO A 179 -21.50 0.81 -4.23
C PRO A 179 -22.33 -0.42 -4.60
N ILE A 180 -22.14 -0.88 -5.85
CA ILE A 180 -22.70 -2.12 -6.40
C ILE A 180 -21.54 -2.94 -6.95
N VAL A 181 -21.36 -4.18 -6.46
CA VAL A 181 -20.26 -5.09 -6.81
C VAL A 181 -20.69 -6.10 -7.88
#